data_9ea47872862e6fa15618c9d4a6d33ba2
#
_entry.id   9ea47872862e6fa15618c9d4a6d33ba2
#
_cell.length_a   1.000
_cell.length_b   1.000
_cell.length_c   1.000
_cell.angle_alpha   90.00
_cell.angle_beta   90.00
_cell.angle_gamma   90.00
#
_symmetry.space_group_name_H-M   'P 1'
#
loop_
_entity.id
_entity.type
_entity.pdbx_description
1 polymer ?
#
loop_
_entity_poly.entity_id
_entity_poly.type
_entity_poly.pdbx_seq_one_letter_code
_entity_poly.pdbx_strand_id
1 'polypeptide(L)'
;MARILALVLIFLLPSLGTLARADPPGRVARLNYAAGAVSFAPAQAPDAWTQAVHNRPISDGDRLWAGETGRAELHIGSLALRLAPLTSVDVLHLDDDVVQLRLAQGALNVRVRELDAGEIIEIATPTGAVLLRQPGSY
;
A
#
# COMPACT_ATOMS: atom_id res chain seq x y z
N MET A 1 51.51 -54.46 17.95
CA MET A 1 50.52 -54.34 16.86
C MET A 1 49.27 -53.62 17.43
N ALA A 2 49.22 -52.35 17.30
CA ALA A 2 48.10 -51.52 17.79
C ALA A 2 47.37 -51.00 16.58
N ARG A 3 46.06 -51.33 16.41
CA ARG A 3 45.20 -50.88 15.38
C ARG A 3 44.54 -49.58 15.89
N ILE A 4 44.92 -48.46 15.31
CA ILE A 4 44.31 -47.20 15.57
C ILE A 4 43.10 -47.09 14.63
N LEU A 5 41.90 -47.14 15.20
CA LEU A 5 40.64 -46.91 14.52
C LEU A 5 40.31 -45.40 14.59
N ALA A 6 40.53 -44.68 13.48
CA ALA A 6 40.21 -43.29 13.39
C ALA A 6 38.69 -43.13 13.14
N LEU A 7 37.96 -42.68 14.15
CA LEU A 7 36.56 -42.31 14.06
C LEU A 7 36.47 -40.91 13.46
N VAL A 8 36.07 -40.83 12.19
CA VAL A 8 35.74 -39.57 11.55
C VAL A 8 34.31 -39.22 11.94
N LEU A 9 34.16 -38.30 12.89
CA LEU A 9 32.90 -37.76 13.30
C LEU A 9 32.56 -36.62 12.33
N ILE A 10 31.73 -36.88 11.33
CA ILE A 10 31.19 -35.87 10.43
C ILE A 10 30.10 -35.09 11.21
N PHE A 11 30.43 -33.88 11.61
CA PHE A 11 29.49 -32.94 12.18
C PHE A 11 28.58 -32.41 11.07
N LEU A 12 27.38 -32.98 10.96
CA LEU A 12 26.31 -32.46 10.12
C LEU A 12 25.72 -31.26 10.85
N LEU A 13 26.21 -30.06 10.56
CA LEU A 13 25.57 -28.82 11.01
C LEU A 13 24.26 -28.62 10.22
N PRO A 14 23.10 -28.60 10.87
CA PRO A 14 21.88 -28.10 10.21
C PRO A 14 22.06 -26.62 9.96
N SER A 15 22.19 -26.23 8.71
CA SER A 15 22.04 -24.84 8.32
C SER A 15 20.60 -24.42 8.63
N LEU A 16 20.41 -23.77 9.78
CA LEU A 16 19.19 -23.01 10.05
C LEU A 16 19.15 -21.88 9.02
N GLY A 17 18.44 -22.11 7.91
CA GLY A 17 18.05 -21.05 7.01
C GLY A 17 17.22 -20.04 7.81
N THR A 18 17.78 -18.90 8.11
CA THR A 18 17.02 -17.76 8.59
C THR A 18 16.01 -17.44 7.51
N LEU A 19 14.74 -17.74 7.76
CA LEU A 19 13.64 -17.19 6.96
C LEU A 19 13.75 -15.68 7.12
N ALA A 20 14.28 -15.02 6.10
CA ALA A 20 14.23 -13.58 6.01
C ALA A 20 12.75 -13.20 6.01
N ARG A 21 12.28 -12.74 7.15
CA ARG A 21 10.99 -12.07 7.23
C ARG A 21 11.16 -10.78 6.47
N ALA A 22 10.46 -10.62 5.35
CA ALA A 22 10.30 -9.30 4.76
C ALA A 22 9.65 -8.43 5.83
N ASP A 23 10.29 -7.32 6.19
CA ASP A 23 9.67 -6.32 7.04
C ASP A 23 8.34 -5.92 6.40
N PRO A 24 7.24 -5.84 7.17
CA PRO A 24 5.99 -5.33 6.64
C PRO A 24 6.23 -3.92 6.12
N PRO A 25 5.55 -3.49 5.05
CA PRO A 25 5.68 -2.14 4.53
C PRO A 25 5.47 -1.15 5.68
N GLY A 26 6.42 -0.25 5.88
CA GLY A 26 6.44 0.66 7.03
C GLY A 26 5.25 1.61 7.05
N ARG A 27 4.69 1.92 5.86
CA ARG A 27 3.55 2.82 5.70
C ARG A 27 2.33 2.06 5.23
N VAL A 28 1.20 2.29 5.90
CA VAL A 28 -0.12 1.75 5.57
C VAL A 28 -1.11 2.90 5.45
N ALA A 29 -1.90 2.90 4.39
CA ALA A 29 -3.02 3.82 4.28
C ALA A 29 -4.17 3.37 5.18
N ARG A 30 -5.00 4.31 5.58
CA ARG A 30 -6.16 4.03 6.41
C ARG A 30 -7.40 4.71 5.86
N LEU A 31 -8.48 3.94 5.74
CA LEU A 31 -9.78 4.47 5.33
C LEU A 31 -10.42 5.21 6.51
N ASN A 32 -10.22 6.52 6.57
CA ASN A 32 -10.68 7.36 7.67
C ASN A 32 -12.15 7.74 7.59
N TYR A 33 -12.70 7.72 6.39
CA TYR A 33 -14.11 8.02 6.15
C TYR A 33 -14.61 7.22 4.96
N ALA A 34 -15.81 6.69 5.08
CA ALA A 34 -16.55 6.08 4.00
C ALA A 34 -18.05 6.34 4.21
N ALA A 35 -18.72 6.87 3.22
CA ALA A 35 -20.15 7.09 3.22
C ALA A 35 -20.75 6.72 1.86
N GLY A 36 -21.99 6.24 1.87
CA GLY A 36 -22.66 5.76 0.67
C GLY A 36 -22.02 4.47 0.12
N ALA A 37 -22.09 4.30 -1.19
CA ALA A 37 -21.57 3.11 -1.87
C ALA A 37 -20.05 3.19 -2.04
N VAL A 38 -19.30 2.71 -1.05
CA VAL A 38 -17.84 2.58 -1.12
C VAL A 38 -17.47 1.11 -1.04
N SER A 39 -16.70 0.63 -2.02
CA SER A 39 -16.25 -0.75 -2.12
C SER A 39 -14.73 -0.85 -2.09
N PHE A 40 -14.25 -1.99 -1.61
CA PHE A 40 -12.85 -2.34 -1.48
C PHE A 40 -12.60 -3.70 -2.12
N ALA A 41 -11.50 -3.84 -2.82
CA ALA A 41 -10.99 -5.13 -3.31
C ALA A 41 -9.53 -5.30 -2.89
N PRO A 42 -9.18 -6.42 -2.22
CA PRO A 42 -7.82 -6.67 -1.77
C PRO A 42 -6.92 -7.10 -2.94
N ALA A 43 -5.62 -6.84 -2.83
CA ALA A 43 -4.62 -7.21 -3.83
C ALA A 43 -4.67 -8.71 -4.21
N GLN A 44 -4.90 -9.59 -3.22
CA GLN A 44 -4.93 -11.05 -3.42
C GLN A 44 -6.19 -11.53 -4.16
N ALA A 45 -7.24 -10.72 -4.22
CA ALA A 45 -8.50 -11.01 -4.88
C ALA A 45 -9.08 -9.73 -5.50
N PRO A 46 -8.48 -9.20 -6.58
CA PRO A 46 -8.79 -7.87 -7.13
C PRO A 46 -10.21 -7.75 -7.70
N ASP A 47 -10.89 -8.85 -7.94
CA ASP A 47 -12.27 -8.88 -8.41
C ASP A 47 -13.29 -9.16 -7.28
N ALA A 48 -12.82 -9.43 -6.06
CA ALA A 48 -13.66 -9.68 -4.89
C ALA A 48 -14.02 -8.36 -4.17
N TRP A 49 -14.88 -7.59 -4.78
CA TRP A 49 -15.35 -6.33 -4.22
C TRP A 49 -16.28 -6.57 -3.04
N THR A 50 -15.98 -5.91 -1.92
CA THR A 50 -16.79 -5.91 -0.71
C THR A 50 -17.04 -4.47 -0.27
N GLN A 51 -18.05 -4.25 0.56
CA GLN A 51 -18.27 -2.94 1.14
C GLN A 51 -17.07 -2.52 1.99
N ALA A 52 -16.56 -1.34 1.74
CA ALA A 52 -15.48 -0.78 2.52
C ALA A 52 -15.96 -0.37 3.91
N VAL A 53 -15.19 -0.71 4.93
CA VAL A 53 -15.49 -0.36 6.32
C VAL A 53 -14.54 0.70 6.83
N HIS A 54 -15.04 1.57 7.69
CA HIS A 54 -14.23 2.60 8.35
C HIS A 54 -13.04 1.98 9.09
N ASN A 55 -11.94 2.68 9.10
CA ASN A 55 -10.68 2.31 9.76
C ASN A 55 -9.96 1.09 9.15
N ARG A 56 -10.39 0.65 7.94
CA ARG A 56 -9.72 -0.43 7.21
C ARG A 56 -8.30 -0.02 6.82
N PRO A 57 -7.29 -0.85 7.11
CA PRO A 57 -5.96 -0.67 6.53
C PRO A 57 -6.00 -0.98 5.02
N ILE A 58 -5.28 -0.18 4.25
CA ILE A 58 -5.14 -0.28 2.79
C ILE A 58 -3.66 -0.34 2.47
N SER A 59 -3.26 -1.28 1.65
CA SER A 59 -1.87 -1.59 1.32
C SER A 59 -1.64 -1.75 -0.19
N ASP A 60 -0.43 -2.11 -0.57
CA ASP A 60 -0.03 -2.34 -1.95
C ASP A 60 -0.98 -3.30 -2.68
N GLY A 61 -1.41 -2.90 -3.86
CA GLY A 61 -2.30 -3.66 -4.73
C GLY A 61 -3.78 -3.57 -4.36
N ASP A 62 -4.12 -2.98 -3.24
CA ASP A 62 -5.51 -2.78 -2.84
C ASP A 62 -6.21 -1.73 -3.71
N ARG A 63 -7.52 -1.87 -3.87
CA ARG A 63 -8.33 -1.01 -4.72
C ARG A 63 -9.55 -0.48 -3.97
N LEU A 64 -9.90 0.77 -4.24
CA LEU A 64 -11.08 1.44 -3.72
C LEU A 64 -11.95 1.96 -4.85
N TRP A 65 -13.26 1.80 -4.69
CA TRP A 65 -14.28 2.34 -5.57
C TRP A 65 -15.31 3.12 -4.77
N ALA A 66 -15.46 4.40 -5.09
CA ALA A 66 -16.59 5.22 -4.63
C ALA A 66 -17.63 5.24 -5.74
N GLY A 67 -18.79 4.63 -5.51
CA GLY A 67 -19.92 4.63 -6.45
C GLY A 67 -20.64 5.98 -6.54
N GLU A 68 -21.81 6.02 -7.15
CA GLU A 68 -22.55 7.27 -7.39
C GLU A 68 -22.84 8.08 -6.11
N THR A 69 -23.13 7.39 -5.01
CA THR A 69 -23.37 8.02 -3.71
C THR A 69 -22.15 7.96 -2.80
N GLY A 70 -21.07 7.33 -3.28
CA GLY A 70 -19.86 7.05 -2.51
C GLY A 70 -19.01 8.29 -2.27
N ARG A 71 -18.48 8.41 -1.06
CA ARG A 71 -17.42 9.35 -0.69
C ARG A 71 -16.47 8.64 0.27
N ALA A 72 -15.20 8.81 0.07
CA ALA A 72 -14.18 8.19 0.93
C ALA A 72 -13.05 9.17 1.22
N GLU A 73 -12.41 8.99 2.36
CA GLU A 73 -11.17 9.69 2.70
C GLU A 73 -10.15 8.67 3.19
N LEU A 74 -8.99 8.64 2.52
CA LEU A 74 -7.82 7.88 2.92
C LEU A 74 -6.78 8.80 3.53
N HIS A 75 -6.14 8.32 4.59
CA HIS A 75 -4.95 8.94 5.14
C HIS A 75 -3.73 8.05 4.92
N ILE A 76 -2.65 8.66 4.44
CA ILE A 76 -1.34 8.03 4.22
C ILE A 76 -0.28 8.96 4.81
N GLY A 77 0.13 8.72 6.05
CA GLY A 77 1.03 9.62 6.73
C GLY A 77 0.50 11.07 6.77
N SER A 78 1.21 11.99 6.12
CA SER A 78 0.85 13.40 6.01
C SER A 78 -0.16 13.70 4.89
N LEU A 79 -0.54 12.70 4.07
CA LEU A 79 -1.51 12.85 2.99
C LEU A 79 -2.93 12.59 3.47
N ALA A 80 -3.87 13.39 2.97
CA ALA A 80 -5.29 13.09 2.98
C ALA A 80 -5.81 13.09 1.53
N LEU A 81 -6.45 11.99 1.14
CA LEU A 81 -7.01 11.77 -0.19
C LEU A 81 -8.52 11.66 -0.08
N ARG A 82 -9.24 12.53 -0.78
CA ARG A 82 -10.71 12.52 -0.80
C ARG A 82 -11.21 12.10 -2.16
N LEU A 83 -11.91 10.98 -2.20
CA LEU A 83 -12.54 10.44 -3.40
C LEU A 83 -13.93 11.05 -3.57
N ALA A 84 -14.17 11.64 -4.72
CA ALA A 84 -15.50 12.05 -5.15
C ALA A 84 -16.35 10.83 -5.59
N PRO A 85 -17.65 10.97 -5.83
CA PRO A 85 -18.45 9.94 -6.48
C PRO A 85 -17.85 9.47 -7.81
N LEU A 86 -18.10 8.21 -8.19
CA LEU A 86 -17.63 7.58 -9.42
C LEU A 86 -16.10 7.59 -9.57
N THR A 87 -15.39 7.41 -8.46
CA THR A 87 -13.92 7.47 -8.42
C THR A 87 -13.31 6.12 -8.06
N SER A 88 -12.35 5.68 -8.87
CA SER A 88 -11.54 4.48 -8.65
C SER A 88 -10.09 4.85 -8.36
N VAL A 89 -9.58 4.36 -7.23
CA VAL A 89 -8.18 4.53 -6.83
C VAL A 89 -7.57 3.16 -6.53
N ASP A 90 -6.41 2.89 -7.11
CA ASP A 90 -5.60 1.72 -6.82
C ASP A 90 -4.31 2.15 -6.13
N VAL A 91 -3.89 1.42 -5.11
CA VAL A 91 -2.60 1.61 -4.46
C VAL A 91 -1.57 0.77 -5.21
N LEU A 92 -0.64 1.43 -5.89
CA LEU A 92 0.39 0.74 -6.69
C LEU A 92 1.59 0.38 -5.84
N HIS A 93 2.04 1.31 -5.00
CA HIS A 93 3.14 1.09 -4.07
C HIS A 93 3.02 2.04 -2.87
N LEU A 94 3.40 1.52 -1.70
CA LEU A 94 3.28 2.25 -0.46
C LEU A 94 4.36 1.79 0.52
N ASP A 95 5.38 2.64 0.71
CA ASP A 95 6.40 2.47 1.73
C ASP A 95 6.71 3.80 2.43
N ASP A 96 7.78 3.86 3.21
CA ASP A 96 8.11 5.06 3.99
C ASP A 96 8.52 6.24 3.11
N ASP A 97 9.10 5.98 1.95
CA ASP A 97 9.67 6.99 1.04
C ASP A 97 8.80 7.23 -0.19
N VAL A 98 7.96 6.26 -0.57
CA VAL A 98 7.24 6.29 -1.83
C VAL A 98 5.75 6.02 -1.65
N VAL A 99 4.93 6.89 -2.22
CA VAL A 99 3.48 6.73 -2.36
C VAL A 99 3.15 6.78 -3.84
N GLN A 100 2.78 5.64 -4.42
CA GLN A 100 2.30 5.56 -5.80
C GLN A 100 0.85 5.10 -5.84
N LEU A 101 0.01 5.94 -6.40
CA LEU A 101 -1.42 5.69 -6.58
C LEU A 101 -1.79 5.76 -8.05
N ARG A 102 -2.87 5.09 -8.43
CA ARG A 102 -3.50 5.26 -9.73
C ARG A 102 -4.93 5.73 -9.56
N LEU A 103 -5.22 6.90 -10.09
CA LEU A 103 -6.58 7.38 -10.32
C LEU A 103 -7.03 6.83 -11.68
N ALA A 104 -7.72 5.71 -11.69
CA ALA A 104 -8.18 5.09 -12.93
C ALA A 104 -9.35 5.84 -13.55
N GLN A 105 -10.18 6.45 -12.69
CA GLN A 105 -11.41 7.15 -13.10
C GLN A 105 -11.85 8.09 -11.98
N GLY A 106 -12.53 9.16 -12.34
CA GLY A 106 -13.20 10.07 -11.41
C GLY A 106 -12.35 11.26 -11.00
N ALA A 107 -12.56 11.74 -9.77
CA ALA A 107 -11.88 12.91 -9.21
C ALA A 107 -11.36 12.65 -7.79
N LEU A 108 -10.15 13.09 -7.56
CA LEU A 108 -9.43 12.95 -6.30
C LEU A 108 -8.94 14.32 -5.85
N ASN A 109 -9.25 14.70 -4.63
CA ASN A 109 -8.61 15.84 -3.99
C ASN A 109 -7.51 15.33 -3.05
N VAL A 110 -6.32 15.84 -3.20
CA VAL A 110 -5.14 15.45 -2.42
C VAL A 110 -4.64 16.62 -1.60
N ARG A 111 -4.59 16.44 -0.29
CA ARG A 111 -3.98 17.38 0.63
C ARG A 111 -2.66 16.82 1.15
N VAL A 112 -1.56 17.45 0.80
CA VAL A 112 -0.23 17.18 1.36
C VAL A 112 0.01 18.21 2.47
N ARG A 113 0.10 17.77 3.72
CA ARG A 113 0.36 18.65 4.86
C ARG A 113 1.85 18.88 5.04
N GLU A 114 2.62 17.85 4.86
CA GLU A 114 4.06 17.82 5.02
C GLU A 114 4.64 16.86 3.98
N LEU A 115 5.84 17.12 3.50
CA LEU A 115 6.56 16.29 2.57
C LEU A 115 8.00 16.18 3.06
N ASP A 116 8.43 14.97 3.36
CA ASP A 116 9.78 14.69 3.83
C ASP A 116 10.80 14.78 2.70
N ALA A 117 12.04 15.08 3.06
CA ALA A 117 13.11 15.14 2.09
C ALA A 117 13.35 13.76 1.46
N GLY A 118 13.20 13.67 0.14
CA GLY A 118 13.33 12.41 -0.60
C GLY A 118 12.02 11.63 -0.77
N GLU A 119 10.95 12.01 -0.09
CA GLU A 119 9.64 11.38 -0.28
C GLU A 119 9.09 11.64 -1.68
N ILE A 120 8.59 10.59 -2.32
CA ILE A 120 8.01 10.63 -3.66
C ILE A 120 6.51 10.34 -3.55
N ILE A 121 5.70 11.29 -3.99
CA ILE A 121 4.25 11.10 -4.11
C ILE A 121 3.87 11.23 -5.58
N GLU A 122 3.43 10.11 -6.16
CA GLU A 122 3.04 10.03 -7.56
C GLU A 122 1.60 9.55 -7.69
N ILE A 123 0.83 10.23 -8.53
CA ILE A 123 -0.53 9.83 -8.89
C ILE A 123 -0.58 9.63 -10.40
N ALA A 124 -0.63 8.37 -10.83
CA ALA A 124 -0.86 8.00 -12.21
C ALA A 124 -2.32 8.24 -12.59
N THR A 125 -2.54 8.82 -13.75
CA THR A 125 -3.86 9.04 -14.35
C THR A 125 -3.88 8.44 -15.76
N PRO A 126 -5.04 8.30 -16.41
CA PRO A 126 -5.11 7.80 -17.78
C PRO A 126 -4.31 8.63 -18.80
N THR A 127 -4.03 9.89 -18.50
CA THR A 127 -3.35 10.83 -19.41
C THR A 127 -1.92 11.15 -19.00
N GLY A 128 -1.44 10.64 -17.89
CA GLY A 128 -0.07 10.89 -17.41
C GLY A 128 0.07 10.72 -15.91
N ALA A 129 1.25 11.04 -15.38
CA ALA A 129 1.52 10.99 -13.94
C ALA A 129 1.75 12.39 -13.37
N VAL A 130 1.25 12.61 -12.18
CA VAL A 130 1.42 13.85 -11.39
C VAL A 130 2.34 13.57 -10.22
N LEU A 131 3.45 14.27 -10.15
CA LEU A 131 4.38 14.23 -9.01
C LEU A 131 4.10 15.42 -8.09
N LEU A 132 3.77 15.13 -6.84
CA LEU A 132 3.56 16.17 -5.82
C LEU A 132 4.89 16.46 -5.14
N ARG A 133 5.39 17.69 -5.29
CA ARG A 133 6.75 18.08 -4.89
C ARG A 133 6.80 19.05 -3.72
N GLN A 134 5.65 19.45 -3.21
CA GLN A 134 5.55 20.40 -2.09
C GLN A 134 4.22 20.21 -1.34
N PRO A 135 4.14 20.65 -0.08
CA PRO A 135 2.87 20.72 0.62
C PRO A 135 1.85 21.60 -0.12
N GLY A 136 0.58 21.18 -0.12
CA GLY A 136 -0.46 21.89 -0.85
C GLY A 136 -1.75 21.09 -0.97
N SER A 137 -2.70 21.66 -1.71
CA SER A 137 -3.94 21.00 -2.12
C SER A 137 -3.95 20.91 -3.64
N TYR A 138 -4.28 19.72 -4.13
CA TYR A 138 -4.25 19.34 -5.53
C TYR A 138 -5.57 18.72 -5.95
#